data_ae1c8aa0386f30e8e4c9f467b8a7bc65
#
_entry.id   ae1c8aa0386f30e8e4c9f467b8a7bc65
#
_cell.length_a   1.000
_cell.length_b   1.000
_cell.length_c   1.000
_cell.angle_alpha   90.00
_cell.angle_beta   90.00
_cell.angle_gamma   90.00
#
_symmetry.space_group_name_H-M   'P 1'
#
loop_
_entity.id
_entity.type
_entity.pdbx_description
1 polymer ?
#
loop_
_entity_poly.entity_id
_entity_poly.type
_entity_poly.pdbx_seq_one_letter_code
_entity_poly.pdbx_strand_id
1 'polypeptide(L)'
;MQQQSRRGLLKNAAKAAAAVTGGAMLTKTATAQVTGKLEKKNYPPKTQADKVPSTPAKTPLFSSAVSYGNLLFLAGVGAHFKGTIEEHTKHVLDELEKNLINAGSSMDKVLKVNVYLNDLKDYAAMNSVYATGKWGSVPPVRTTVAPAGGIPGDSLVEIDLIAYI
;
A
#
# COMPACT_ATOMS: atom_id res chain seq x y z
N MET A 1 -35.41 -39.17 -9.92
CA MET A 1 -34.50 -38.05 -10.25
C MET A 1 -33.38 -38.05 -9.22
N GLN A 2 -32.16 -38.44 -9.61
CA GLN A 2 -30.99 -38.45 -8.71
C GLN A 2 -30.34 -37.07 -8.75
N GLN A 3 -30.25 -36.43 -7.59
CA GLN A 3 -29.49 -35.19 -7.41
C GLN A 3 -27.99 -35.49 -7.54
N GLN A 4 -27.37 -35.01 -8.58
CA GLN A 4 -25.91 -35.01 -8.70
C GLN A 4 -25.28 -33.95 -7.77
N SER A 5 -24.40 -34.41 -6.89
CA SER A 5 -23.70 -33.55 -5.95
C SER A 5 -22.73 -32.62 -6.68
N ARG A 6 -22.59 -31.36 -6.18
CA ARG A 6 -21.66 -30.32 -6.73
C ARG A 6 -20.21 -30.82 -6.87
N ARG A 7 -19.78 -31.81 -6.10
CA ARG A 7 -18.44 -32.44 -6.20
C ARG A 7 -18.31 -33.35 -7.44
N GLY A 8 -19.43 -33.91 -7.98
CA GLY A 8 -19.42 -34.70 -9.20
C GLY A 8 -19.23 -33.85 -10.46
N LEU A 9 -19.79 -32.64 -10.48
CA LEU A 9 -19.69 -31.72 -11.63
C LEU A 9 -18.24 -31.24 -11.90
N LEU A 10 -17.45 -31.00 -10.84
CA LEU A 10 -16.05 -30.57 -10.96
C LEU A 10 -15.11 -31.67 -11.47
N LYS A 11 -15.41 -32.94 -11.19
CA LYS A 11 -14.60 -34.09 -11.68
C LYS A 11 -14.83 -34.36 -13.16
N ASN A 12 -16.02 -34.08 -13.70
CA ASN A 12 -16.35 -34.30 -15.11
C ASN A 12 -15.86 -33.16 -16.02
N ALA A 13 -15.69 -31.92 -15.52
CA ALA A 13 -15.11 -30.82 -16.28
C ALA A 13 -13.62 -31.04 -16.60
N ALA A 14 -12.89 -31.77 -15.79
CA ALA A 14 -11.48 -32.09 -16.03
C ALA A 14 -11.23 -33.16 -17.08
N LYS A 15 -12.24 -33.95 -17.48
CA LYS A 15 -12.09 -35.03 -18.46
C LYS A 15 -12.49 -34.65 -19.88
N ALA A 16 -13.15 -33.56 -20.11
CA ALA A 16 -13.62 -33.11 -21.44
C ALA A 16 -12.59 -32.30 -22.26
N ALA A 17 -11.41 -32.04 -21.73
CA ALA A 17 -10.38 -31.20 -22.39
C ALA A 17 -9.29 -31.98 -23.16
N ALA A 18 -9.48 -33.25 -23.43
CA ALA A 18 -8.46 -34.11 -24.04
C ALA A 18 -8.85 -34.72 -25.37
N ALA A 19 -9.54 -34.02 -26.28
CA ALA A 19 -9.70 -34.46 -27.67
C ALA A 19 -10.08 -33.29 -28.61
N VAL A 20 -9.12 -32.40 -28.92
CA VAL A 20 -9.11 -31.66 -30.18
C VAL A 20 -7.67 -31.61 -30.69
N THR A 21 -7.35 -32.53 -31.63
CA THR A 21 -6.14 -32.48 -32.45
C THR A 21 -6.33 -31.42 -33.52
N GLY A 22 -5.60 -30.30 -33.42
CA GLY A 22 -5.55 -29.25 -34.43
C GLY A 22 -4.62 -28.14 -33.95
N GLY A 23 -3.45 -28.03 -34.57
CA GLY A 23 -2.31 -27.18 -34.20
C GLY A 23 -2.66 -25.76 -33.77
N ALA A 24 -2.78 -25.54 -32.48
CA ALA A 24 -2.74 -24.24 -31.86
C ALA A 24 -1.54 -24.24 -30.94
N MET A 25 -0.59 -23.33 -31.20
CA MET A 25 0.49 -23.01 -30.27
C MET A 25 -0.10 -22.74 -28.88
N LEU A 26 0.10 -23.68 -27.96
CA LEU A 26 -0.10 -23.44 -26.54
C LEU A 26 0.91 -22.39 -26.11
N THR A 27 0.50 -21.11 -26.10
CA THR A 27 1.19 -20.12 -25.31
C THR A 27 1.12 -20.58 -23.85
N LYS A 28 2.20 -21.15 -23.35
CA LYS A 28 2.37 -21.38 -21.91
C LYS A 28 2.27 -20.03 -21.24
N THR A 29 1.10 -19.67 -20.74
CA THR A 29 0.97 -18.61 -19.76
C THR A 29 1.79 -19.08 -18.55
N ALA A 30 3.02 -18.57 -18.44
CA ALA A 30 3.84 -18.80 -17.27
C ALA A 30 3.13 -18.09 -16.09
N THR A 31 2.31 -18.83 -15.36
CA THR A 31 1.91 -18.42 -14.03
C THR A 31 3.19 -18.40 -13.23
N ALA A 32 3.72 -17.20 -12.97
CA ALA A 32 4.82 -17.02 -12.05
C ALA A 32 4.33 -17.49 -10.67
N GLN A 33 4.56 -18.76 -10.35
CA GLN A 33 4.41 -19.23 -8.99
C GLN A 33 5.44 -18.50 -8.14
N VAL A 34 4.96 -17.67 -7.20
CA VAL A 34 5.80 -17.15 -6.12
C VAL A 34 6.19 -18.35 -5.26
N THR A 35 7.32 -19.01 -5.61
CA THR A 35 7.83 -20.21 -4.93
C THR A 35 8.62 -19.88 -3.67
N GLY A 36 8.77 -18.59 -3.31
CA GLY A 36 9.45 -18.14 -2.10
C GLY A 36 8.53 -18.15 -0.89
N LYS A 37 9.07 -18.54 0.27
CA LYS A 37 8.39 -18.37 1.56
C LYS A 37 8.09 -16.87 1.74
N LEU A 38 6.81 -16.53 1.89
CA LEU A 38 6.39 -15.16 2.14
C LEU A 38 6.87 -14.74 3.54
N GLU A 39 7.66 -13.70 3.63
CA GLU A 39 8.20 -13.17 4.89
C GLU A 39 7.86 -11.70 5.03
N LYS A 40 7.62 -11.28 6.28
CA LYS A 40 7.46 -9.87 6.63
C LYS A 40 8.83 -9.19 6.62
N LYS A 41 9.00 -8.14 5.81
CA LYS A 41 10.21 -7.32 5.76
C LYS A 41 9.93 -5.93 6.31
N ASN A 42 10.89 -5.37 7.05
CA ASN A 42 10.83 -4.01 7.60
C ASN A 42 11.73 -3.07 6.78
N TYR A 43 11.28 -1.83 6.58
CA TYR A 43 11.99 -0.77 5.86
C TYR A 43 12.14 0.45 6.80
N PRO A 44 13.16 0.49 7.66
CA PRO A 44 13.40 1.63 8.53
C PRO A 44 13.78 2.87 7.71
N PRO A 45 13.49 4.10 8.19
CA PRO A 45 13.97 5.32 7.55
C PRO A 45 15.50 5.29 7.43
N LYS A 46 16.04 5.78 6.30
CA LYS A 46 17.50 5.79 6.04
C LYS A 46 18.31 6.51 7.14
N THR A 47 17.75 7.56 7.73
CA THR A 47 18.38 8.30 8.85
C THR A 47 18.58 7.48 10.12
N GLN A 48 17.87 6.35 10.27
CA GLN A 48 18.05 5.42 11.40
C GLN A 48 18.92 4.20 11.05
N ALA A 49 18.96 3.83 9.76
CA ALA A 49 19.76 2.69 9.30
C ALA A 49 21.28 2.96 9.41
N ASP A 50 21.70 4.23 9.33
CA ASP A 50 23.12 4.64 9.37
C ASP A 50 23.66 4.83 10.80
N LYS A 51 22.81 4.74 11.82
CA LYS A 51 23.23 4.82 13.23
C LYS A 51 23.46 3.40 13.77
N VAL A 52 24.73 3.00 13.88
CA VAL A 52 25.10 1.80 14.64
C VAL A 52 24.67 2.01 16.10
N PRO A 53 23.73 1.23 16.64
CA PRO A 53 23.28 1.43 18.01
C PRO A 53 24.42 1.06 18.96
N SER A 54 24.84 1.98 19.82
CA SER A 54 25.79 1.73 20.91
C SER A 54 25.18 0.98 22.10
N THR A 55 23.88 0.67 22.04
CA THR A 55 23.13 -0.05 23.09
C THR A 55 22.15 -1.03 22.43
N PRO A 56 21.79 -2.18 23.07
CA PRO A 56 20.75 -3.06 22.54
C PRO A 56 19.49 -2.26 22.26
N ALA A 57 19.14 -2.13 20.98
CA ALA A 57 18.02 -1.32 20.56
C ALA A 57 16.72 -1.91 21.12
N LYS A 58 15.99 -1.13 21.90
CA LYS A 58 14.63 -1.47 22.32
C LYS A 58 13.79 -1.64 21.04
N THR A 59 13.03 -2.73 20.98
CA THR A 59 12.09 -2.95 19.86
C THR A 59 11.23 -1.70 19.63
N PRO A 60 11.22 -1.11 18.44
CA PRO A 60 10.40 0.07 18.16
C PRO A 60 8.92 -0.25 18.34
N LEU A 61 8.13 0.75 18.74
CA LEU A 61 6.69 0.59 18.95
C LEU A 61 5.96 0.20 17.65
N PHE A 62 6.42 0.71 16.52
CA PHE A 62 5.90 0.40 15.19
C PHE A 62 6.99 0.54 14.11
N SER A 63 6.73 0.04 12.93
CA SER A 63 7.59 0.19 11.74
C SER A 63 7.03 1.27 10.84
N SER A 64 7.88 2.08 10.21
CA SER A 64 7.46 3.08 9.21
C SER A 64 6.91 2.44 7.94
N ALA A 65 7.46 1.30 7.53
CA ALA A 65 6.94 0.51 6.42
C ALA A 65 7.26 -0.97 6.61
N VAL A 66 6.35 -1.83 6.17
CA VAL A 66 6.55 -3.28 6.11
C VAL A 66 6.01 -3.82 4.79
N SER A 67 6.63 -4.89 4.25
CA SER A 67 6.07 -5.65 3.15
C SER A 67 5.76 -7.08 3.54
N TYR A 68 4.82 -7.67 2.79
CA TYR A 68 4.54 -9.11 2.79
C TYR A 68 4.21 -9.55 1.37
N GLY A 69 5.02 -10.42 0.81
CA GLY A 69 5.00 -10.68 -0.62
C GLY A 69 5.40 -9.41 -1.39
N ASN A 70 4.58 -9.01 -2.35
CA ASN A 70 4.75 -7.78 -3.11
C ASN A 70 3.91 -6.60 -2.58
N LEU A 71 3.14 -6.78 -1.50
CA LEU A 71 2.40 -5.69 -0.88
C LEU A 71 3.27 -4.95 0.14
N LEU A 72 3.20 -3.63 0.08
CA LEU A 72 3.90 -2.70 0.95
C LEU A 72 2.88 -1.86 1.72
N PHE A 73 3.04 -1.79 3.03
CA PHE A 73 2.19 -1.04 3.95
C PHE A 73 3.03 0.07 4.59
N LEU A 74 2.63 1.31 4.44
CA LEU A 74 3.25 2.45 5.11
C LEU A 74 2.39 2.88 6.29
N ALA A 75 3.07 3.19 7.40
CA ALA A 75 2.43 3.82 8.56
C ALA A 75 1.97 5.23 8.23
N GLY A 76 1.08 5.77 9.05
CA GLY A 76 0.65 7.16 8.97
C GLY A 76 1.84 8.13 9.04
N VAL A 77 1.84 9.11 8.16
CA VAL A 77 2.79 10.23 8.13
C VAL A 77 2.01 11.51 8.38
N GLY A 78 2.42 12.25 9.41
CA GLY A 78 1.90 13.57 9.76
C GLY A 78 2.98 14.65 9.60
N ALA A 79 2.56 15.91 9.73
CA ALA A 79 3.43 17.07 9.72
C ALA A 79 3.48 17.71 11.12
N HIS A 80 4.65 17.74 11.73
CA HIS A 80 4.84 18.18 13.13
C HIS A 80 5.53 19.55 13.21
N PHE A 81 4.98 20.51 12.49
CA PHE A 81 5.41 21.92 12.49
C PHE A 81 4.20 22.85 12.37
N LYS A 82 4.37 24.14 12.65
CA LYS A 82 3.31 25.13 12.46
C LYS A 82 3.20 25.47 10.97
N GLY A 83 2.02 25.32 10.39
CA GLY A 83 1.80 25.57 8.97
C GLY A 83 0.33 25.51 8.60
N THR A 84 0.05 25.70 7.32
CA THR A 84 -1.26 25.57 6.72
C THR A 84 -1.53 24.10 6.34
N ILE A 85 -2.78 23.79 6.04
CA ILE A 85 -3.16 22.45 5.55
C ILE A 85 -2.44 22.09 4.24
N GLU A 86 -2.21 23.08 3.37
CA GLU A 86 -1.50 22.89 2.10
C GLU A 86 -0.03 22.54 2.35
N GLU A 87 0.64 23.24 3.27
CA GLU A 87 2.04 22.96 3.64
C GLU A 87 2.17 21.58 4.29
N HIS A 88 1.25 21.23 5.21
CA HIS A 88 1.22 19.92 5.84
C HIS A 88 0.97 18.82 4.80
N THR A 89 -0.01 18.99 3.90
CA THR A 89 -0.33 18.00 2.86
C THR A 89 0.87 17.78 1.93
N LYS A 90 1.51 18.87 1.50
CA LYS A 90 2.71 18.75 0.66
C LYS A 90 3.83 17.99 1.37
N HIS A 91 4.13 18.33 2.61
CA HIS A 91 5.14 17.66 3.41
C HIS A 91 4.86 16.17 3.56
N VAL A 92 3.62 15.81 3.89
CA VAL A 92 3.19 14.42 4.06
C VAL A 92 3.37 13.63 2.75
N LEU A 93 2.98 14.19 1.60
CA LEU A 93 3.16 13.54 0.29
C LEU A 93 4.64 13.36 -0.04
N ASP A 94 5.48 14.35 0.23
CA ASP A 94 6.93 14.27 0.00
C ASP A 94 7.59 13.18 0.87
N GLU A 95 7.19 13.05 2.14
CA GLU A 95 7.70 12.01 3.04
C GLU A 95 7.20 10.61 2.66
N LEU A 96 5.95 10.47 2.24
CA LEU A 96 5.43 9.21 1.72
C LEU A 96 6.18 8.77 0.46
N GLU A 97 6.46 9.68 -0.48
CA GLU A 97 7.27 9.38 -1.67
C GLU A 97 8.66 8.87 -1.29
N LYS A 98 9.34 9.52 -0.34
CA LYS A 98 10.65 9.07 0.16
C LYS A 98 10.59 7.67 0.77
N ASN A 99 9.55 7.39 1.56
CA ASN A 99 9.37 6.08 2.19
C ASN A 99 9.08 4.98 1.15
N LEU A 100 8.27 5.28 0.11
CA LEU A 100 8.03 4.38 -1.01
C LEU A 100 9.31 4.06 -1.76
N ILE A 101 10.09 5.07 -2.13
CA ILE A 101 11.38 4.91 -2.83
C ILE A 101 12.35 4.09 -1.97
N ASN A 102 12.42 4.35 -0.66
CA ASN A 102 13.26 3.58 0.27
C ASN A 102 12.91 2.09 0.29
N ALA A 103 11.63 1.76 0.10
CA ALA A 103 11.14 0.38 0.06
C ALA A 103 11.13 -0.25 -1.34
N GLY A 104 11.60 0.46 -2.39
CA GLY A 104 11.63 -0.02 -3.77
C GLY A 104 10.32 0.11 -4.52
N SER A 105 9.44 1.02 -4.06
CA SER A 105 8.16 1.36 -4.68
C SER A 105 8.14 2.80 -5.19
N SER A 106 6.97 3.32 -5.57
CA SER A 106 6.77 4.68 -6.09
C SER A 106 5.31 5.12 -5.91
N MET A 107 5.03 6.41 -6.06
CA MET A 107 3.69 6.98 -5.90
C MET A 107 2.66 6.41 -6.88
N ASP A 108 3.05 6.10 -8.11
CA ASP A 108 2.19 5.50 -9.15
C ASP A 108 1.84 4.03 -8.89
N LYS A 109 2.53 3.39 -7.92
CA LYS A 109 2.26 2.02 -7.46
C LYS A 109 1.35 1.97 -6.23
N VAL A 110 0.87 3.10 -5.75
CA VAL A 110 -0.04 3.15 -4.61
C VAL A 110 -1.42 2.61 -5.00
N LEU A 111 -1.95 1.69 -4.20
CA LEU A 111 -3.24 1.04 -4.40
C LEU A 111 -4.35 1.67 -3.55
N LYS A 112 -4.02 2.01 -2.31
CA LYS A 112 -4.98 2.56 -1.36
C LYS A 112 -4.34 3.66 -0.52
N VAL A 113 -5.13 4.69 -0.23
CA VAL A 113 -4.77 5.81 0.65
C VAL A 113 -5.88 6.01 1.68
N ASN A 114 -5.52 6.16 2.94
CA ASN A 114 -6.38 6.69 3.98
C ASN A 114 -5.87 8.08 4.36
N VAL A 115 -6.75 9.07 4.33
CA VAL A 115 -6.48 10.45 4.71
C VAL A 115 -7.27 10.75 5.99
N TYR A 116 -6.56 11.18 7.00
CA TYR A 116 -7.13 11.65 8.27
C TYR A 116 -6.91 13.15 8.34
N LEU A 117 -7.98 13.93 8.46
CA LEU A 117 -7.93 15.38 8.65
C LEU A 117 -8.19 15.72 10.11
N ASN A 118 -7.48 16.71 10.63
CA ASN A 118 -7.79 17.24 11.96
C ASN A 118 -9.17 17.91 11.99
N ASP A 119 -9.58 18.52 10.88
CA ASP A 119 -10.90 19.14 10.69
C ASP A 119 -11.35 18.96 9.23
N LEU A 120 -12.62 18.56 9.00
CA LEU A 120 -13.17 18.41 7.65
C LEU A 120 -13.30 19.74 6.87
N LYS A 121 -13.24 20.89 7.53
CA LYS A 121 -13.19 22.19 6.86
C LYS A 121 -12.00 22.31 5.91
N ASP A 122 -10.90 21.57 6.19
CA ASP A 122 -9.66 21.60 5.42
C ASP A 122 -9.70 20.68 4.18
N TYR A 123 -10.84 19.97 3.96
CA TYR A 123 -10.96 18.95 2.91
C TYR A 123 -10.67 19.50 1.50
N ALA A 124 -11.19 20.69 1.15
CA ALA A 124 -11.02 21.28 -0.18
C ALA A 124 -9.56 21.72 -0.40
N ALA A 125 -8.95 22.37 0.59
CA ALA A 125 -7.58 22.84 0.52
C ALA A 125 -6.58 21.68 0.51
N MET A 126 -6.79 20.65 1.33
CA MET A 126 -6.03 19.40 1.27
C MET A 126 -6.11 18.77 -0.13
N ASN A 127 -7.30 18.68 -0.72
CA ASN A 127 -7.49 18.07 -2.05
C ASN A 127 -6.74 18.82 -3.15
N SER A 128 -6.64 20.14 -3.09
CA SER A 128 -5.90 20.94 -4.10
C SER A 128 -4.43 20.52 -4.17
N VAL A 129 -3.81 20.23 -3.03
CA VAL A 129 -2.43 19.75 -2.95
C VAL A 129 -2.34 18.24 -3.24
N TYR A 130 -3.26 17.44 -2.69
CA TYR A 130 -3.31 15.99 -2.93
C TYR A 130 -3.39 15.65 -4.43
N ALA A 131 -4.12 16.46 -5.22
CA ALA A 131 -4.23 16.30 -6.66
C ALA A 131 -2.89 16.47 -7.41
N THR A 132 -1.89 17.09 -6.79
CA THR A 132 -0.54 17.21 -7.35
C THR A 132 0.33 15.97 -7.08
N GLY A 133 -0.18 15.00 -6.30
CA GLY A 133 0.49 13.74 -6.06
C GLY A 133 0.73 12.97 -7.37
N LYS A 134 1.85 12.28 -7.43
CA LYS A 134 2.30 11.54 -8.62
C LYS A 134 1.63 10.17 -8.71
N TRP A 135 0.31 10.12 -8.67
CA TRP A 135 -0.49 8.89 -8.55
C TRP A 135 -0.54 8.03 -9.82
N GLY A 136 0.10 8.46 -10.91
CA GLY A 136 0.02 7.79 -12.20
C GLY A 136 -1.32 8.00 -12.94
N SER A 137 -1.55 7.22 -14.00
CA SER A 137 -2.77 7.31 -14.82
C SER A 137 -4.01 6.70 -14.15
N VAL A 138 -3.81 5.84 -13.16
CA VAL A 138 -4.88 5.22 -12.36
C VAL A 138 -4.66 5.58 -10.89
N PRO A 139 -5.35 6.62 -10.37
CA PRO A 139 -5.22 7.03 -8.98
C PRO A 139 -5.63 5.92 -8.01
N PRO A 140 -5.04 5.89 -6.78
CA PRO A 140 -5.41 4.91 -5.76
C PRO A 140 -6.85 5.09 -5.28
N VAL A 141 -7.46 4.02 -4.76
CA VAL A 141 -8.69 4.17 -3.99
C VAL A 141 -8.40 4.93 -2.71
N ARG A 142 -9.31 5.84 -2.29
CA ARG A 142 -9.10 6.71 -1.13
C ARG A 142 -10.28 6.72 -0.18
N THR A 143 -10.00 6.76 1.11
CA THR A 143 -10.95 7.12 2.17
C THR A 143 -10.45 8.37 2.87
N THR A 144 -11.35 9.32 3.17
CA THR A 144 -11.00 10.52 3.94
C THR A 144 -11.99 10.67 5.10
N VAL A 145 -11.47 10.86 6.29
CA VAL A 145 -12.25 11.06 7.53
C VAL A 145 -11.57 12.12 8.40
N ALA A 146 -12.32 12.69 9.32
CA ALA A 146 -11.79 13.46 10.45
C ALA A 146 -12.11 12.71 11.73
N PRO A 147 -11.11 12.14 12.44
CA PRO A 147 -11.33 11.43 13.69
C PRO A 147 -11.76 12.39 14.80
N ALA A 148 -12.69 11.95 15.64
CA ALA A 148 -13.04 12.70 16.85
C ALA A 148 -11.81 12.79 17.76
N GLY A 149 -11.46 14.00 18.20
CA GLY A 149 -10.28 14.25 19.04
C GLY A 149 -9.00 14.60 18.27
N GLY A 150 -9.06 14.68 16.95
CA GLY A 150 -7.95 15.18 16.11
C GLY A 150 -6.87 14.12 15.80
N ILE A 151 -5.74 14.62 15.35
CA ILE A 151 -4.57 13.85 14.93
C ILE A 151 -3.45 14.09 15.96
N PRO A 152 -2.72 13.03 16.40
CA PRO A 152 -1.60 13.18 17.32
C PRO A 152 -0.52 14.12 16.78
N GLY A 153 0.11 14.92 17.67
CA GLY A 153 1.27 15.75 17.35
C GLY A 153 0.97 17.02 16.54
N ASP A 154 -0.24 17.57 16.69
CA ASP A 154 -0.68 18.83 16.08
C ASP A 154 -0.65 18.86 14.54
N SER A 155 -0.60 17.70 13.89
CA SER A 155 -0.71 17.61 12.44
C SER A 155 -2.13 17.95 11.97
N LEU A 156 -2.25 18.70 10.88
CA LEU A 156 -3.56 19.00 10.26
C LEU A 156 -4.02 17.87 9.34
N VAL A 157 -3.11 17.02 8.89
CA VAL A 157 -3.39 15.84 8.05
C VAL A 157 -2.40 14.73 8.38
N GLU A 158 -2.90 13.49 8.39
CA GLU A 158 -2.09 12.28 8.40
C GLU A 158 -2.54 11.38 7.25
N ILE A 159 -1.59 10.69 6.62
CA ILE A 159 -1.88 9.79 5.50
C ILE A 159 -1.11 8.49 5.69
N ASP A 160 -1.81 7.36 5.64
CA ASP A 160 -1.24 6.03 5.45
C ASP A 160 -1.59 5.47 4.07
N LEU A 161 -0.83 4.48 3.60
CA LEU A 161 -1.09 3.91 2.29
C LEU A 161 -0.64 2.45 2.16
N ILE A 162 -1.20 1.79 1.14
CA ILE A 162 -0.81 0.47 0.66
C ILE A 162 -0.36 0.61 -0.79
N ALA A 163 0.82 0.06 -1.09
CA ALA A 163 1.40 0.04 -2.42
C ALA A 163 1.85 -1.39 -2.80
N TYR A 164 2.44 -1.53 -3.98
CA TYR A 164 3.15 -2.76 -4.36
C TYR A 164 4.61 -2.45 -4.74
N ILE A 165 5.45 -3.48 -4.63
CA ILE A 165 6.88 -3.42 -4.97
C ILE A 165 7.10 -4.07 -6.34
#